data_280e584f0a80d7af1169608e1eeaae33
#
_entry.id   280e584f0a80d7af1169608e1eeaae33
#
_cell.length_a   1.000
_cell.length_b   1.000
_cell.length_c   1.000
_cell.angle_alpha   90.00
_cell.angle_beta   90.00
_cell.angle_gamma   90.00
#
_symmetry.space_group_name_H-M   'P 1'
#
loop_
_entity.id
_entity.type
_entity.pdbx_description
1 polymer ?
#
loop_
_entity_poly.entity_id
_entity_poly.type
_entity_poly.pdbx_seq_one_letter_code
_entity_poly.pdbx_strand_id
1 'polypeptide(L)'
;MENKQPTIIVQKFKRQESDVFSNAQRYYAVLSAINDLFLTEREIQLVAFTAVKGNISYKNIREEFCQKYKSSAPTINNLISKLKKLGVFVKDGSKVKVNPQINLNFENKIVLQITIENNG
;
A
#
# COMPACT_ATOMS: atom_id res chain seq x y z
N MET A 1 -3.86 -4.67 40.92
CA MET A 1 -5.04 -4.47 40.08
C MET A 1 -4.64 -3.97 38.72
N GLU A 2 -5.13 -4.60 37.70
CA GLU A 2 -4.76 -4.24 36.33
C GLU A 2 -5.53 -3.03 35.85
N ASN A 3 -4.80 -2.14 35.19
CA ASN A 3 -5.41 -1.04 34.49
C ASN A 3 -5.96 -1.59 33.15
N LYS A 4 -7.27 -1.54 32.98
CA LYS A 4 -7.92 -2.09 31.79
C LYS A 4 -8.14 -1.04 30.70
N GLN A 5 -7.73 0.19 30.92
CA GLN A 5 -7.84 1.19 29.89
C GLN A 5 -6.68 1.08 28.92
N PRO A 6 -6.97 1.20 27.63
CA PRO A 6 -5.91 1.12 26.63
C PRO A 6 -4.98 2.34 26.72
N THR A 7 -3.72 2.10 26.43
CA THR A 7 -2.78 3.19 26.19
C THR A 7 -2.91 3.62 24.75
N ILE A 8 -3.15 4.90 24.53
CA ILE A 8 -3.38 5.42 23.20
C ILE A 8 -2.27 6.41 22.85
N ILE A 9 -1.65 6.16 21.71
CA ILE A 9 -0.63 7.06 21.17
C ILE A 9 -1.21 7.69 19.91
N VAL A 10 -1.25 9.03 19.90
CA VAL A 10 -1.70 9.77 18.73
C VAL A 10 -0.51 10.51 18.14
N GLN A 11 -0.20 10.23 16.90
CA GLN A 11 0.88 10.90 16.19
C GLN A 11 0.34 11.43 14.87
N LYS A 12 0.59 12.70 14.62
CA LYS A 12 0.18 13.34 13.37
C LYS A 12 1.40 13.52 12.48
N PHE A 13 1.28 13.08 11.25
CA PHE A 13 2.30 13.33 10.24
C PHE A 13 1.87 14.51 9.39
N LYS A 14 2.72 15.52 9.32
CA LYS A 14 2.48 16.63 8.41
C LYS A 14 2.80 16.19 7.00
N ARG A 15 1.91 16.50 6.08
CA ARG A 15 2.21 16.39 4.66
C ARG A 15 3.23 17.46 4.33
N GLN A 16 4.40 17.05 3.88
CA GLN A 16 5.41 17.99 3.40
C GLN A 16 5.02 18.55 2.04
N GLU A 17 4.33 17.75 1.25
CA GLU A 17 3.76 18.14 -0.02
C GLU A 17 2.49 17.33 -0.23
N SER A 18 1.59 17.84 -1.08
CA SER A 18 0.35 17.13 -1.41
C SER A 18 0.62 16.02 -2.43
N ASP A 19 1.58 15.14 -2.13
CA ASP A 19 1.89 14.01 -2.98
C ASP A 19 1.11 12.78 -2.50
N VAL A 20 0.04 12.48 -3.24
CA VAL A 20 -0.82 11.36 -2.93
C VAL A 20 -0.07 10.01 -2.98
N PHE A 21 0.94 9.90 -3.84
CA PHE A 21 1.74 8.68 -3.94
C PHE A 21 2.57 8.45 -2.68
N SER A 22 3.17 9.50 -2.14
CA SER A 22 3.93 9.41 -0.89
C SER A 22 3.05 9.00 0.28
N ASN A 23 1.84 9.54 0.36
CA ASN A 23 0.88 9.17 1.41
C ASN A 23 0.49 7.69 1.30
N ALA A 24 0.24 7.23 0.08
CA ALA A 24 -0.08 5.82 -0.16
C ALA A 24 1.10 4.91 0.20
N GLN A 25 2.32 5.31 -0.14
CA GLN A 25 3.52 4.53 0.22
C GLN A 25 3.67 4.38 1.72
N ARG A 26 3.44 5.45 2.49
CA ARG A 26 3.51 5.38 3.95
C ARG A 26 2.49 4.39 4.50
N TYR A 27 1.27 4.45 3.99
CA TYR A 27 0.22 3.54 4.42
C TYR A 27 0.60 2.08 4.16
N TYR A 28 1.06 1.78 2.95
CA TYR A 28 1.41 0.41 2.60
C TYR A 28 2.67 -0.08 3.30
N ALA A 29 3.60 0.81 3.62
CA ALA A 29 4.76 0.46 4.43
C ALA A 29 4.34 0.03 5.84
N VAL A 30 3.42 0.76 6.46
CA VAL A 30 2.89 0.40 7.77
C VAL A 30 2.11 -0.90 7.71
N LEU A 31 1.25 -1.05 6.70
CA LEU A 31 0.47 -2.26 6.49
C LEU A 31 1.37 -3.48 6.32
N SER A 32 2.43 -3.34 5.54
CA SER A 32 3.41 -4.41 5.32
C SER A 32 4.07 -4.83 6.62
N ALA A 33 4.48 -3.87 7.43
CA ALA A 33 5.16 -4.14 8.71
C ALA A 33 4.22 -4.86 9.68
N ILE A 34 2.98 -4.41 9.79
CA ILE A 34 2.01 -4.97 10.73
C ILE A 34 1.61 -6.38 10.35
N ASN A 35 1.52 -6.68 9.06
CA ASN A 35 1.04 -7.97 8.56
C ASN A 35 2.17 -8.92 8.15
N ASP A 36 3.41 -8.58 8.48
CA ASP A 36 4.59 -9.40 8.16
C ASP A 36 4.68 -9.75 6.67
N LEU A 37 4.34 -8.81 5.80
CA LEU A 37 4.41 -9.02 4.37
C LEU A 37 5.82 -8.87 3.81
N PHE A 38 6.67 -8.13 4.52
CA PHE A 38 8.06 -7.90 4.15
C PHE A 38 8.22 -7.34 2.74
N LEU A 39 7.35 -6.41 2.37
CA LEU A 39 7.43 -5.80 1.05
C LEU A 39 8.67 -4.93 0.93
N THR A 40 9.35 -5.04 -0.21
CA THR A 40 10.48 -4.17 -0.54
C THR A 40 9.99 -2.77 -0.88
N GLU A 41 10.92 -1.81 -0.90
CA GLU A 41 10.58 -0.44 -1.28
C GLU A 41 9.94 -0.37 -2.65
N ARG A 42 10.47 -1.11 -3.62
CA ARG A 42 9.92 -1.15 -4.99
C ARG A 42 8.50 -1.75 -5.00
N GLU A 43 8.26 -2.77 -4.22
CA GLU A 43 6.93 -3.36 -4.09
C GLU A 43 5.94 -2.38 -3.48
N ILE A 44 6.34 -1.67 -2.44
CA ILE A 44 5.51 -0.64 -1.81
C ILE A 44 5.19 0.48 -2.81
N GLN A 45 6.17 0.92 -3.59
CA GLN A 45 5.96 1.92 -4.63
C GLN A 45 4.93 1.45 -5.65
N LEU A 46 5.01 0.20 -6.08
CA LEU A 46 4.09 -0.35 -7.07
C LEU A 46 2.67 -0.47 -6.51
N VAL A 47 2.52 -0.95 -5.27
CA VAL A 47 1.20 -1.03 -4.63
C VAL A 47 0.58 0.36 -4.51
N ALA A 48 1.34 1.33 -4.01
CA ALA A 48 0.86 2.70 -3.85
C ALA A 48 0.47 3.32 -5.19
N PHE A 49 1.30 3.15 -6.21
CA PHE A 49 1.02 3.67 -7.56
C PHE A 49 -0.26 3.05 -8.12
N THR A 50 -0.42 1.74 -7.99
CA THR A 50 -1.60 1.02 -8.45
C THR A 50 -2.86 1.49 -7.73
N ALA A 51 -2.78 1.71 -6.43
CA ALA A 51 -3.91 2.20 -5.64
C ALA A 51 -4.37 3.57 -6.13
N VAL A 52 -3.43 4.47 -6.38
CA VAL A 52 -3.74 5.83 -6.84
C VAL A 52 -4.29 5.83 -8.26
N LYS A 53 -3.69 5.04 -9.16
CA LYS A 53 -4.09 4.97 -10.57
C LYS A 53 -5.34 4.12 -10.80
N GLY A 54 -5.67 3.22 -9.88
CA GLY A 54 -6.83 2.35 -9.98
C GLY A 54 -6.54 0.96 -10.52
N ASN A 55 -5.49 0.78 -11.31
CA ASN A 55 -5.04 -0.52 -11.80
C ASN A 55 -3.62 -0.44 -12.32
N ILE A 56 -3.03 -1.61 -12.63
CA ILE A 56 -1.70 -1.73 -13.23
C ILE A 56 -1.72 -2.57 -14.49
N SER A 57 -2.89 -2.69 -15.13
CA SER A 57 -3.05 -3.55 -16.30
C SER A 57 -2.72 -2.86 -17.61
N TYR A 58 -3.01 -1.57 -17.73
CA TYR A 58 -2.83 -0.87 -18.99
C TYR A 58 -1.37 -0.52 -19.24
N LYS A 59 -0.97 -0.63 -20.51
CA LYS A 59 0.39 -0.39 -20.93
C LYS A 59 0.87 1.03 -20.56
N ASN A 60 0.03 2.03 -20.77
CA ASN A 60 0.38 3.42 -20.47
C ASN A 60 0.61 3.64 -18.97
N ILE A 61 -0.14 2.95 -18.11
CA ILE A 61 0.04 3.04 -16.66
C ILE A 61 1.36 2.39 -16.26
N ARG A 62 1.67 1.22 -16.83
CA ARG A 62 2.94 0.53 -16.56
C ARG A 62 4.14 1.37 -17.03
N GLU A 63 4.03 2.00 -18.18
CA GLU A 63 5.07 2.88 -18.70
C GLU A 63 5.28 4.08 -17.81
N GLU A 64 4.21 4.67 -17.29
CA GLU A 64 4.29 5.79 -16.36
C GLU A 64 5.03 5.38 -15.08
N PHE A 65 4.74 4.19 -14.55
CA PHE A 65 5.47 3.66 -13.38
C PHE A 65 6.96 3.48 -13.70
N CYS A 66 7.27 2.90 -14.84
CA CYS A 66 8.66 2.69 -15.25
C CYS A 66 9.43 3.98 -15.34
N GLN A 67 8.82 5.03 -15.88
CA GLN A 67 9.46 6.34 -15.99
C GLN A 67 9.63 6.99 -14.63
N LYS A 68 8.60 6.92 -13.78
CA LYS A 68 8.62 7.56 -12.47
C LYS A 68 9.65 6.93 -11.53
N TYR A 69 9.77 5.62 -11.55
CA TYR A 69 10.60 4.86 -10.60
C TYR A 69 11.78 4.16 -11.26
N LYS A 70 12.06 4.43 -12.52
CA LYS A 70 13.19 3.85 -13.28
C LYS A 70 13.17 2.33 -13.22
N SER A 71 12.04 1.74 -13.60
CA SER A 71 11.84 0.30 -13.61
C SER A 71 11.68 -0.21 -15.05
N SER A 72 11.48 -1.51 -15.20
CA SER A 72 11.31 -2.16 -16.49
C SER A 72 10.07 -3.04 -16.50
N ALA A 73 9.57 -3.35 -17.71
CA ALA A 73 8.40 -4.21 -17.86
C ALA A 73 8.60 -5.61 -17.25
N PRO A 74 9.74 -6.29 -17.45
CA PRO A 74 9.95 -7.58 -16.79
C PRO A 74 9.92 -7.49 -15.28
N THR A 75 10.51 -6.44 -14.70
CA THR A 75 10.50 -6.21 -13.25
C THR A 75 9.07 -6.05 -12.74
N ILE A 76 8.26 -5.23 -13.41
CA ILE A 76 6.86 -5.04 -13.03
C ILE A 76 6.10 -6.36 -13.08
N ASN A 77 6.28 -7.15 -14.13
CA ASN A 77 5.58 -8.43 -14.25
C ASN A 77 5.90 -9.38 -13.10
N ASN A 78 7.17 -9.42 -12.69
CA ASN A 78 7.57 -10.25 -11.55
C ASN A 78 6.97 -9.75 -10.25
N LEU A 79 6.96 -8.44 -10.04
CA LEU A 79 6.36 -7.83 -8.84
C LEU A 79 4.86 -8.08 -8.79
N ILE A 80 4.15 -7.94 -9.90
CA ILE A 80 2.71 -8.20 -9.97
C ILE A 80 2.42 -9.64 -9.58
N SER A 81 3.19 -10.59 -10.11
CA SER A 81 2.99 -12.01 -9.79
C SER A 81 3.15 -12.28 -8.31
N LYS A 82 4.17 -11.71 -7.68
CA LYS A 82 4.41 -11.85 -6.25
C LYS A 82 3.28 -11.23 -5.43
N LEU A 83 2.87 -10.01 -5.79
CA LEU A 83 1.83 -9.30 -5.05
C LEU A 83 0.45 -9.96 -5.18
N LYS A 84 0.18 -10.62 -6.30
CA LYS A 84 -1.01 -11.44 -6.46
C LYS A 84 -0.98 -12.66 -5.52
N LYS A 85 0.16 -13.32 -5.42
CA LYS A 85 0.30 -14.48 -4.52
C LYS A 85 0.10 -14.09 -3.06
N LEU A 86 0.53 -12.88 -2.69
CA LEU A 86 0.36 -12.37 -1.34
C LEU A 86 -1.06 -11.86 -1.06
N GLY A 87 -1.91 -11.78 -2.06
CA GLY A 87 -3.26 -11.25 -1.90
C GLY A 87 -3.32 -9.72 -1.84
N VAL A 88 -2.20 -9.04 -2.05
CA VAL A 88 -2.16 -7.57 -2.10
C VAL A 88 -2.80 -7.07 -3.38
N PHE A 89 -2.53 -7.73 -4.50
CA PHE A 89 -3.20 -7.49 -5.77
C PHE A 89 -4.25 -8.56 -6.03
N VAL A 90 -5.33 -8.14 -6.65
CA VAL A 90 -6.40 -9.04 -7.10
C VAL A 90 -6.74 -8.74 -8.54
N LYS A 91 -7.27 -9.74 -9.22
CA LYS A 91 -7.73 -9.57 -10.60
C LYS A 91 -9.24 -9.32 -10.58
N ASP A 92 -9.67 -8.26 -11.24
CA ASP A 92 -11.06 -7.89 -11.38
C ASP A 92 -11.34 -7.74 -12.88
N GLY A 93 -11.94 -8.78 -13.47
CA GLY A 93 -12.07 -8.86 -14.92
C GLY A 93 -10.71 -8.88 -15.59
N SER A 94 -10.43 -7.91 -16.47
CA SER A 94 -9.13 -7.75 -17.14
C SER A 94 -8.15 -6.88 -16.37
N LYS A 95 -8.57 -6.33 -15.23
CA LYS A 95 -7.76 -5.38 -14.48
C LYS A 95 -7.11 -6.01 -13.27
N VAL A 96 -5.86 -5.66 -13.02
CA VAL A 96 -5.15 -5.98 -11.78
C VAL A 96 -5.18 -4.75 -10.91
N LYS A 97 -5.73 -4.89 -9.72
CA LYS A 97 -5.96 -3.80 -8.77
C LYS A 97 -5.40 -4.16 -7.40
N VAL A 98 -5.26 -3.16 -6.56
CA VAL A 98 -5.05 -3.39 -5.13
C VAL A 98 -6.31 -4.01 -4.55
N ASN A 99 -6.13 -4.98 -3.67
CA ASN A 99 -7.24 -5.63 -2.96
C ASN A 99 -8.13 -4.56 -2.31
N PRO A 100 -9.45 -4.58 -2.57
CA PRO A 100 -10.35 -3.55 -2.03
C PRO A 100 -10.32 -3.42 -0.51
N GLN A 101 -9.96 -4.48 0.21
CA GLN A 101 -9.86 -4.43 1.67
C GLN A 101 -8.75 -3.51 2.17
N ILE A 102 -7.77 -3.22 1.33
CA ILE A 102 -6.62 -2.39 1.69
C ILE A 102 -6.44 -1.19 0.76
N ASN A 103 -7.42 -0.91 -0.07
CA ASN A 103 -7.39 0.22 -0.98
C ASN A 103 -8.20 1.37 -0.40
N LEU A 104 -7.57 2.53 -0.26
CA LEU A 104 -8.16 3.73 0.33
C LEU A 104 -8.06 4.90 -0.64
N ASN A 105 -8.83 5.94 -0.37
CA ASN A 105 -8.67 7.21 -1.06
C ASN A 105 -7.62 8.05 -0.33
N PHE A 106 -6.42 8.08 -0.87
CA PHE A 106 -5.27 8.71 -0.22
C PHE A 106 -5.26 10.24 -0.33
N GLU A 107 -6.23 10.83 -0.99
CA GLU A 107 -6.44 12.27 -1.01
C GLU A 107 -7.16 12.74 0.25
N ASN A 108 -7.89 11.85 0.90
CA ASN A 108 -8.61 12.14 2.13
C ASN A 108 -7.69 12.02 3.35
N LYS A 109 -8.16 12.56 4.46
CA LYS A 109 -7.51 12.33 5.74
C LYS A 109 -7.66 10.85 6.10
N ILE A 110 -6.55 10.21 6.45
CA ILE A 110 -6.53 8.80 6.83
C ILE A 110 -6.08 8.69 8.28
N VAL A 111 -6.84 7.95 9.05
CA VAL A 111 -6.48 7.61 10.43
C VAL A 111 -6.28 6.10 10.49
N LEU A 112 -5.06 5.68 10.86
CA LEU A 112 -4.75 4.28 11.09
C LEU A 112 -4.89 3.99 12.58
N GLN A 113 -5.67 2.97 12.90
CA GLN A 113 -5.80 2.50 14.27
C GLN A 113 -5.23 1.09 14.36
N ILE A 114 -4.25 0.92 15.23
CA ILE A 114 -3.60 -0.38 15.46
C ILE A 114 -3.93 -0.80 16.88
N THR A 115 -4.51 -1.98 17.01
CA THR A 115 -4.85 -2.54 18.30
C THR A 115 -4.00 -3.77 18.56
N ILE A 116 -3.29 -3.76 19.67
CA ILE A 116 -2.50 -4.91 20.10
C ILE A 116 -3.21 -5.47 21.34
N GLU A 117 -3.67 -6.69 21.23
CA GLU A 117 -4.40 -7.33 22.30
C GLU A 117 -3.61 -8.52 22.85
N ASN A 118 -3.71 -8.68 24.14
CA ASN A 118 -3.15 -9.83 24.81
C ASN A 118 -4.18 -10.95 24.84
N ASN A 119 -3.88 -12.05 24.18
CA ASN A 119 -4.79 -13.20 24.07
C ASN A 119 -4.65 -14.19 25.23
N GLY A 120 -3.84 -13.84 26.20
CA GLY A 120 -3.56 -14.72 27.32
C GLY A 120 -4.61 -14.79 28.39
#